data_a3fc58173da158270688f8271a3658e9
#
_entry.id   a3fc58173da158270688f8271a3658e9
#
_cell.length_a   1.000
_cell.length_b   1.000
_cell.length_c   1.000
_cell.angle_alpha   90.00
_cell.angle_beta   90.00
_cell.angle_gamma   90.00
#
_symmetry.space_group_name_H-M   'P 1'
#
loop_
_entity.id
_entity.type
_entity.pdbx_description
1 polymer ?
#
loop_
_entity_poly.entity_id
_entity_poly.type
_entity_poly.pdbx_seq_one_letter_code
_entity_poly.pdbx_strand_id
1 'polypeptide(L)'
;GDVIKQLQAGSHAGLYYLYGKDVAGVAAFTKRLIKKLDGDVQKYDGRDLDLEQLADAVGQYSMFAQTNVILINDPPAEDWSADRIQSFLKCLEDVPPSTVVICNVTGFDVCGGKKAPTPKHKKLIDFFGKHGVVCNFEAKTAAQLVKPMMDRASRSGCSLSRQNAEQIAQLCLCDTMRIGNELDKLCAYAEGDEITGEAISMLVAREDSLNAFALARAVTARNGRAAMEALDILSQQRNEPVMLLSAITSAFLDLYRVKAAQAAGKHHEHVLEDFSY
;
A
#
# COMPACT_ATOMS: atom_id res chain seq x y z
N GLY A 1 16.75 -1.68 -6.23
CA GLY A 1 18.06 -2.36 -6.35
C GLY A 1 19.22 -1.42 -6.09
N ASP A 2 19.31 -0.32 -6.86
CA ASP A 2 20.49 0.55 -6.88
C ASP A 2 20.66 1.40 -5.62
N VAL A 3 19.59 1.91 -5.05
CA VAL A 3 19.62 2.66 -3.77
C VAL A 3 20.22 1.82 -2.63
N ILE A 4 19.90 0.53 -2.57
CA ILE A 4 20.45 -0.37 -1.54
C ILE A 4 21.95 -0.60 -1.77
N LYS A 5 22.40 -0.68 -3.00
CA LYS A 5 23.82 -0.81 -3.33
C LYS A 5 24.60 0.46 -2.97
N GLN A 6 24.03 1.64 -3.24
CA GLN A 6 24.61 2.93 -2.85
C GLN A 6 24.74 3.04 -1.32
N LEU A 7 23.71 2.67 -0.57
CA LEU A 7 23.74 2.61 0.90
C LEU A 7 24.78 1.61 1.43
N GLN A 8 25.00 0.50 0.73
CA GLN A 8 26.04 -0.47 1.09
C GLN A 8 27.46 0.07 0.83
N ALA A 9 27.59 0.97 -0.14
CA ALA A 9 28.85 1.66 -0.44
C ALA A 9 29.12 2.89 0.46
N GLY A 10 28.24 3.12 1.48
CA GLY A 10 28.40 4.26 2.40
C GLY A 10 27.96 5.61 1.83
N SER A 11 27.30 5.61 0.64
CA SER A 11 26.77 6.81 0.01
C SER A 11 25.23 6.84 0.18
N HIS A 12 24.71 7.98 0.63
CA HIS A 12 23.27 8.21 0.73
C HIS A 12 22.88 9.55 0.10
N ALA A 13 21.65 9.64 -0.39
CA ALA A 13 21.08 10.91 -0.79
C ALA A 13 20.54 11.68 0.44
N GLY A 14 20.46 12.99 0.36
CA GLY A 14 19.86 13.83 1.41
C GLY A 14 18.35 13.71 1.48
N LEU A 15 17.68 13.37 0.38
CA LEU A 15 16.22 13.33 0.27
C LEU A 15 15.72 12.01 -0.30
N TYR A 16 14.66 11.46 0.31
CA TYR A 16 13.97 10.25 -0.17
C TYR A 16 12.46 10.49 -0.17
N TYR A 17 11.79 10.13 -1.27
CA TYR A 17 10.33 10.09 -1.38
C TYR A 17 9.89 8.67 -1.73
N LEU A 18 9.19 8.01 -0.79
CA LEU A 18 8.84 6.59 -0.87
C LEU A 18 7.33 6.48 -0.92
N TYR A 19 6.79 5.94 -2.01
CA TYR A 19 5.34 5.80 -2.18
C TYR A 19 4.99 4.59 -3.03
N GLY A 20 3.73 4.23 -3.10
CA GLY A 20 3.24 3.20 -4.00
C GLY A 20 2.18 2.29 -3.39
N LYS A 21 1.68 1.37 -4.22
CA LYS A 21 0.61 0.44 -3.83
C LYS A 21 1.07 -0.68 -2.89
N ASP A 22 2.36 -1.04 -2.91
CA ASP A 22 2.95 -1.98 -1.94
C ASP A 22 3.33 -1.24 -0.64
N VAL A 23 2.32 -0.90 0.17
CA VAL A 23 2.46 -0.16 1.44
C VAL A 23 3.45 -0.84 2.39
N ALA A 24 3.40 -2.18 2.49
CA ALA A 24 4.35 -2.92 3.31
C ALA A 24 5.79 -2.83 2.77
N GLY A 25 5.94 -2.79 1.45
CA GLY A 25 7.23 -2.55 0.80
C GLY A 25 7.78 -1.17 1.14
N VAL A 26 6.94 -0.12 1.10
CA VAL A 26 7.30 1.25 1.54
C VAL A 26 7.77 1.24 2.99
N ALA A 27 6.95 0.70 3.91
CA ALA A 27 7.26 0.66 5.34
C ALA A 27 8.53 -0.15 5.65
N ALA A 28 8.69 -1.32 5.04
CA ALA A 28 9.87 -2.17 5.22
C ALA A 28 11.15 -1.50 4.69
N PHE A 29 11.05 -0.82 3.55
CA PHE A 29 12.19 -0.09 2.98
C PHE A 29 12.57 1.12 3.84
N THR A 30 11.59 1.90 4.30
CA THR A 30 11.80 3.02 5.25
C THR A 30 12.53 2.54 6.51
N LYS A 31 12.04 1.47 7.13
CA LYS A 31 12.67 0.88 8.33
C LYS A 31 14.10 0.43 8.08
N ARG A 32 14.35 -0.20 6.92
CA ARG A 32 15.68 -0.64 6.51
C ARG A 32 16.62 0.53 6.21
N LEU A 33 16.12 1.59 5.58
CA LEU A 33 16.85 2.81 5.28
C LEU A 33 17.32 3.48 6.60
N ILE A 34 16.39 3.71 7.52
CA ILE A 34 16.67 4.28 8.86
C ILE A 34 17.73 3.44 9.60
N LYS A 35 17.55 2.12 9.63
CA LYS A 35 18.54 1.23 10.28
C LYS A 35 19.94 1.31 9.67
N LYS A 36 20.04 1.60 8.37
CA LYS A 36 21.33 1.72 7.67
C LYS A 36 21.99 3.08 7.86
N LEU A 37 21.19 4.13 8.05
CA LEU A 37 21.70 5.47 8.30
C LEU A 37 22.29 5.62 9.72
N ASP A 38 21.88 4.75 10.63
CA ASP A 38 22.36 4.69 12.05
C ASP A 38 22.39 6.06 12.71
N GLY A 39 21.32 6.85 12.45
CA GLY A 39 21.22 8.25 12.87
C GLY A 39 20.19 8.47 13.97
N ASP A 40 20.15 9.69 14.48
CA ASP A 40 19.08 10.16 15.35
C ASP A 40 17.81 10.43 14.52
N VAL A 41 16.68 9.82 14.90
CA VAL A 41 15.45 9.82 14.10
C VAL A 41 14.37 10.70 14.72
N GLN A 42 14.07 11.79 14.07
CA GLN A 42 12.93 12.65 14.38
C GLN A 42 11.76 12.29 13.46
N LYS A 43 10.57 12.03 14.04
CA LYS A 43 9.37 11.61 13.29
C LYS A 43 8.32 12.69 13.32
N TYR A 44 7.78 13.01 12.14
CA TYR A 44 6.71 13.96 11.94
C TYR A 44 5.52 13.30 11.24
N ASP A 45 4.30 13.62 11.68
CA ASP A 45 3.09 13.33 10.93
C ASP A 45 2.87 14.45 9.91
N GLY A 46 2.72 14.12 8.64
CA GLY A 46 2.52 15.11 7.59
C GLY A 46 1.22 15.90 7.72
N ARG A 47 0.22 15.37 8.45
CA ARG A 47 -1.07 16.04 8.71
C ARG A 47 -0.92 17.23 9.62
N ASP A 48 -0.10 17.08 10.65
CA ASP A 48 0.13 18.11 11.69
C ASP A 48 1.51 18.77 11.54
N LEU A 49 2.10 18.70 10.33
CA LEU A 49 3.45 19.18 10.09
C LEU A 49 3.55 20.70 10.21
N ASP A 50 4.33 21.15 11.20
CA ASP A 50 4.75 22.54 11.34
C ASP A 50 6.02 22.79 10.51
N LEU A 51 5.94 23.71 9.55
CA LEU A 51 7.04 23.99 8.63
C LEU A 51 8.19 24.77 9.27
N GLU A 52 7.94 25.57 10.32
CA GLU A 52 8.99 26.25 11.07
C GLU A 52 9.81 25.24 11.87
N GLN A 53 9.13 24.35 12.59
CA GLN A 53 9.78 23.24 13.29
C GLN A 53 10.54 22.30 12.34
N LEU A 54 9.99 22.04 11.16
CA LEU A 54 10.69 21.24 10.15
C LEU A 54 11.97 21.94 9.67
N ALA A 55 11.92 23.22 9.38
CA ALA A 55 13.08 23.98 8.93
C ALA A 55 14.20 24.00 9.99
N ASP A 56 13.82 24.17 11.25
CA ASP A 56 14.75 24.11 12.38
C ASP A 56 15.37 22.70 12.51
N ALA A 57 14.54 21.66 12.43
CA ALA A 57 15.02 20.28 12.50
C ALA A 57 15.97 19.90 11.35
N VAL A 58 15.70 20.37 10.13
CA VAL A 58 16.58 20.16 8.95
C VAL A 58 17.92 20.83 9.16
N GLY A 59 17.95 22.03 9.74
CA GLY A 59 19.17 22.79 10.01
C GLY A 59 19.96 22.34 11.24
N GLN A 60 19.38 21.49 12.10
CA GLN A 60 20.05 21.04 13.31
C GLN A 60 21.15 20.01 13.02
N TYR A 61 22.29 20.20 13.71
CA TYR A 61 23.35 19.19 13.74
C TYR A 61 23.14 18.26 14.93
N SER A 62 23.08 16.95 14.69
CA SER A 62 23.04 16.00 15.80
C SER A 62 24.31 16.07 16.61
N MET A 63 24.19 16.21 17.93
CA MET A 63 25.35 16.19 18.85
C MET A 63 25.83 14.78 19.17
N PHE A 64 25.01 13.74 18.91
CA PHE A 64 25.24 12.37 19.34
C PHE A 64 25.32 11.35 18.19
N ALA A 65 24.88 11.72 17.01
CA ALA A 65 24.90 10.85 15.83
C ALA A 65 25.54 11.55 14.63
N GLN A 66 26.18 10.78 13.75
CA GLN A 66 26.78 11.30 12.54
C GLN A 66 25.73 11.78 11.51
N THR A 67 24.51 11.27 11.62
CA THR A 67 23.41 11.58 10.69
C THR A 67 22.15 11.98 11.46
N ASN A 68 21.56 13.12 11.08
CA ASN A 68 20.23 13.53 11.52
C ASN A 68 19.20 12.98 10.53
N VAL A 69 18.28 12.13 10.98
CA VAL A 69 17.26 11.50 10.13
C VAL A 69 15.89 12.08 10.45
N ILE A 70 15.29 12.73 9.47
CA ILE A 70 13.93 13.29 9.59
C ILE A 70 12.98 12.40 8.79
N LEU A 71 12.04 11.78 9.48
CA LEU A 71 11.00 10.95 8.86
C LEU A 71 9.67 11.70 8.88
N ILE A 72 9.15 12.02 7.69
CA ILE A 72 7.84 12.64 7.50
C ILE A 72 6.88 11.58 6.96
N ASN A 73 5.88 11.22 7.75
CA ASN A 73 4.88 10.24 7.37
C ASN A 73 3.68 10.92 6.73
N ASP A 74 3.24 10.39 5.60
CA ASP A 74 1.98 10.72 4.94
C ASP A 74 1.72 12.22 4.73
N PRO A 75 2.65 13.00 4.10
CA PRO A 75 2.41 14.40 3.80
C PRO A 75 1.22 14.56 2.84
N PRO A 76 0.07 15.14 3.29
CA PRO A 76 -1.17 15.18 2.53
C PRO A 76 -1.17 16.32 1.52
N ALA A 77 -0.37 16.22 0.48
CA ALA A 77 -0.19 17.28 -0.51
C ALA A 77 -1.50 17.71 -1.17
N GLU A 78 -2.50 16.82 -1.29
CA GLU A 78 -3.80 17.16 -1.86
C GLU A 78 -4.56 18.17 -1.01
N ASP A 79 -4.40 18.14 0.31
CA ASP A 79 -5.08 19.04 1.26
C ASP A 79 -4.31 20.35 1.43
N TRP A 80 -3.06 20.42 0.97
CA TRP A 80 -2.23 21.60 1.09
C TRP A 80 -2.56 22.65 0.02
N SER A 81 -2.46 23.92 0.38
CA SER A 81 -2.45 25.03 -0.59
C SER A 81 -1.19 24.99 -1.45
N ALA A 82 -1.21 25.68 -2.58
CA ALA A 82 -0.04 25.79 -3.44
C ALA A 82 1.14 26.46 -2.71
N ASP A 83 0.87 27.46 -1.90
CA ASP A 83 1.86 28.19 -1.10
C ASP A 83 2.47 27.29 -0.02
N ARG A 84 1.65 26.45 0.64
CA ARG A 84 2.15 25.50 1.63
C ARG A 84 3.07 24.46 1.01
N ILE A 85 2.72 23.95 -0.18
CA ILE A 85 3.61 23.04 -0.92
C ILE A 85 4.93 23.74 -1.25
N GLN A 86 4.89 24.97 -1.73
CA GLN A 86 6.10 25.73 -2.05
C GLN A 86 6.95 25.97 -0.80
N SER A 87 6.36 26.36 0.31
CA SER A 87 7.06 26.56 1.58
C SER A 87 7.69 25.24 2.09
N PHE A 88 6.96 24.12 2.00
CA PHE A 88 7.48 22.80 2.34
C PHE A 88 8.70 22.43 1.50
N LEU A 89 8.63 22.61 0.18
CA LEU A 89 9.75 22.29 -0.72
C LEU A 89 10.95 23.22 -0.45
N LYS A 90 10.70 24.49 -0.12
CA LYS A 90 11.76 25.44 0.23
C LYS A 90 12.53 25.03 1.49
N CYS A 91 11.86 24.45 2.50
CA CYS A 91 12.54 23.91 3.68
C CYS A 91 13.51 22.76 3.32
N LEU A 92 13.36 22.13 2.15
CA LEU A 92 14.13 20.98 1.71
C LEU A 92 15.10 21.27 0.55
N GLU A 93 15.26 22.55 0.13
CA GLU A 93 16.18 22.91 -0.95
C GLU A 93 17.64 22.75 -0.56
N ASP A 94 17.98 23.15 0.67
CA ASP A 94 19.36 23.21 1.18
C ASP A 94 19.51 22.29 2.41
N VAL A 95 19.32 21.00 2.23
CA VAL A 95 19.50 20.01 3.30
C VAL A 95 20.99 19.79 3.55
N PRO A 96 21.49 19.96 4.80
CA PRO A 96 22.89 19.70 5.12
C PRO A 96 23.29 18.26 4.82
N PRO A 97 24.56 18.00 4.44
CA PRO A 97 25.03 16.63 4.16
C PRO A 97 24.91 15.66 5.32
N SER A 98 24.83 16.17 6.56
CA SER A 98 24.61 15.40 7.77
C SER A 98 23.14 15.08 8.04
N THR A 99 22.21 15.62 7.25
CA THR A 99 20.76 15.44 7.42
C THR A 99 20.21 14.61 6.27
N VAL A 100 19.33 13.67 6.58
CA VAL A 100 18.57 12.86 5.62
C VAL A 100 17.10 13.01 5.90
N VAL A 101 16.34 13.47 4.92
CA VAL A 101 14.88 13.59 5.01
C VAL A 101 14.22 12.47 4.22
N ILE A 102 13.35 11.73 4.86
CA ILE A 102 12.61 10.61 4.29
C ILE A 102 11.13 10.96 4.37
N CYS A 103 10.49 11.18 3.22
CA CYS A 103 9.03 11.24 3.11
C CYS A 103 8.51 9.87 2.69
N ASN A 104 7.68 9.24 3.49
CA ASN A 104 7.00 8.02 3.11
C ASN A 104 5.48 8.23 3.03
N VAL A 105 4.83 7.58 2.07
CA VAL A 105 3.38 7.61 1.91
C VAL A 105 2.85 6.19 2.02
N THR A 106 2.10 5.95 3.09
CA THR A 106 1.52 4.65 3.43
C THR A 106 0.02 4.72 3.75
N GLY A 107 -0.51 5.90 4.07
CA GLY A 107 -1.88 6.11 4.51
C GLY A 107 -2.88 6.41 3.39
N PHE A 108 -2.41 6.71 2.17
CA PHE A 108 -3.28 7.03 1.05
C PHE A 108 -2.61 6.74 -0.30
N ASP A 109 -3.43 6.68 -1.38
CA ASP A 109 -2.93 6.49 -2.75
C ASP A 109 -2.56 7.84 -3.38
N VAL A 110 -1.28 8.03 -3.67
CA VAL A 110 -0.71 9.21 -4.36
C VAL A 110 -1.33 9.43 -5.75
N CYS A 111 -1.84 8.37 -6.36
CA CYS A 111 -2.48 8.43 -7.67
C CYS A 111 -4.00 8.71 -7.60
N GLY A 112 -4.62 8.68 -6.40
CA GLY A 112 -6.05 8.90 -6.24
C GLY A 112 -6.91 7.95 -7.09
N GLY A 113 -6.52 6.67 -7.16
CA GLY A 113 -7.17 5.65 -7.99
C GLY A 113 -6.83 5.70 -9.49
N LYS A 114 -6.02 6.65 -9.95
CA LYS A 114 -5.61 6.79 -11.36
C LYS A 114 -4.26 6.10 -11.62
N LYS A 115 -3.84 6.07 -12.90
CA LYS A 115 -2.55 5.50 -13.29
C LYS A 115 -1.35 6.40 -12.97
N ALA A 116 -1.56 7.70 -12.82
CA ALA A 116 -0.51 8.68 -12.59
C ALA A 116 -0.74 9.45 -11.28
N PRO A 117 0.34 9.90 -10.61
CA PRO A 117 0.21 10.75 -9.45
C PRO A 117 -0.60 12.01 -9.73
N THR A 118 -1.32 12.48 -8.72
CA THR A 118 -2.07 13.74 -8.82
C THR A 118 -1.13 14.93 -9.04
N PRO A 119 -1.59 16.06 -9.59
CA PRO A 119 -0.74 17.20 -9.92
C PRO A 119 0.07 17.74 -8.73
N LYS A 120 -0.50 17.71 -7.52
CA LYS A 120 0.18 18.20 -6.31
C LYS A 120 1.25 17.22 -5.84
N HIS A 121 0.95 15.92 -5.80
CA HIS A 121 1.96 14.90 -5.51
C HIS A 121 3.04 14.82 -6.58
N LYS A 122 2.71 15.06 -7.84
CA LYS A 122 3.70 15.13 -8.92
C LYS A 122 4.73 16.23 -8.66
N LYS A 123 4.34 17.40 -8.15
CA LYS A 123 5.30 18.46 -7.77
C LYS A 123 6.30 17.98 -6.71
N LEU A 124 5.83 17.24 -5.70
CA LEU A 124 6.73 16.65 -4.70
C LEU A 124 7.66 15.62 -5.33
N ILE A 125 7.11 14.70 -6.11
CA ILE A 125 7.88 13.65 -6.81
C ILE A 125 8.97 14.25 -7.71
N ASP A 126 8.61 15.27 -8.49
CA ASP A 126 9.55 15.94 -9.42
C ASP A 126 10.68 16.65 -8.62
N PHE A 127 10.33 17.32 -7.51
CA PHE A 127 11.31 17.96 -6.63
C PHE A 127 12.28 16.94 -6.00
N PHE A 128 11.73 15.89 -5.38
CA PHE A 128 12.55 14.84 -4.77
C PHE A 128 13.35 14.05 -5.80
N GLY A 129 12.84 13.89 -7.02
CA GLY A 129 13.58 13.26 -8.12
C GLY A 129 14.76 14.09 -8.61
N LYS A 130 14.66 15.44 -8.51
CA LYS A 130 15.73 16.36 -8.88
C LYS A 130 16.82 16.47 -7.81
N HIS A 131 16.44 16.47 -6.54
CA HIS A 131 17.33 16.75 -5.41
C HIS A 131 17.71 15.50 -4.59
N GLY A 132 17.12 14.35 -4.88
CA GLY A 132 17.33 13.13 -4.11
C GLY A 132 16.87 11.88 -4.84
N VAL A 133 16.18 10.98 -4.13
CA VAL A 133 15.76 9.68 -4.65
C VAL A 133 14.26 9.49 -4.47
N VAL A 134 13.59 9.07 -5.54
CA VAL A 134 12.18 8.68 -5.53
C VAL A 134 12.06 7.17 -5.75
N CYS A 135 11.30 6.49 -4.89
CA CYS A 135 11.01 5.07 -5.06
C CYS A 135 9.49 4.85 -5.12
N ASN A 136 9.02 4.33 -6.24
CA ASN A 136 7.66 3.83 -6.39
C ASN A 136 7.62 2.32 -6.13
N PHE A 137 6.80 1.91 -5.17
CA PHE A 137 6.59 0.51 -4.81
C PHE A 137 5.28 0.03 -5.44
N GLU A 138 5.38 -0.51 -6.64
CA GLU A 138 4.22 -1.04 -7.35
C GLU A 138 3.66 -2.29 -6.67
N ALA A 139 2.33 -2.51 -6.83
CA ALA A 139 1.70 -3.73 -6.38
C ALA A 139 2.35 -4.95 -7.04
N LYS A 140 2.65 -5.95 -6.23
CA LYS A 140 3.24 -7.20 -6.71
C LYS A 140 2.15 -8.15 -7.19
N THR A 141 2.46 -8.90 -8.24
CA THR A 141 1.62 -10.01 -8.68
C THR A 141 1.81 -11.23 -7.77
N ALA A 142 0.84 -12.14 -7.77
CA ALA A 142 0.94 -13.40 -7.01
C ALA A 142 2.24 -14.15 -7.32
N ALA A 143 2.62 -14.23 -8.59
CA ALA A 143 3.87 -14.89 -9.01
C ALA A 143 5.14 -14.27 -8.41
N GLN A 144 5.16 -12.94 -8.26
CA GLN A 144 6.29 -12.21 -7.66
C GLN A 144 6.36 -12.39 -6.13
N LEU A 145 5.24 -12.74 -5.50
CA LEU A 145 5.14 -12.93 -4.05
C LEU A 145 5.53 -14.35 -3.60
N VAL A 146 5.40 -15.36 -4.47
CA VAL A 146 5.66 -16.78 -4.15
C VAL A 146 7.02 -16.96 -3.48
N LYS A 147 8.10 -16.55 -4.15
CA LYS A 147 9.46 -16.75 -3.62
C LYS A 147 9.70 -16.04 -2.29
N PRO A 148 9.36 -14.73 -2.14
CA PRO A 148 9.45 -14.06 -0.83
C PRO A 148 8.65 -14.73 0.29
N MET A 149 7.49 -15.31 -0.02
CA MET A 149 6.66 -16.02 0.95
C MET A 149 7.32 -17.34 1.40
N MET A 150 7.81 -18.14 0.42
CA MET A 150 8.54 -19.37 0.72
C MET A 150 9.81 -19.11 1.55
N ASP A 151 10.58 -18.06 1.20
CA ASP A 151 11.77 -17.64 1.95
C ASP A 151 11.42 -17.18 3.38
N ARG A 152 10.26 -16.55 3.59
CA ARG A 152 9.79 -16.14 4.92
C ARG A 152 9.38 -17.35 5.75
N ALA A 153 8.57 -18.26 5.20
CA ALA A 153 8.17 -19.50 5.87
C ALA A 153 9.41 -20.33 6.28
N SER A 154 10.38 -20.50 5.38
CA SER A 154 11.63 -21.21 5.66
C SER A 154 12.43 -20.59 6.82
N ARG A 155 12.49 -19.25 6.91
CA ARG A 155 13.13 -18.57 8.05
C ARG A 155 12.42 -18.80 9.38
N SER A 156 11.13 -19.10 9.35
CA SER A 156 10.34 -19.48 10.53
C SER A 156 10.36 -20.99 10.79
N GLY A 157 11.18 -21.76 10.05
CA GLY A 157 11.32 -23.21 10.20
C GLY A 157 10.25 -24.01 9.45
N CYS A 158 9.30 -23.38 8.77
CA CYS A 158 8.21 -24.05 8.07
C CYS A 158 8.50 -24.23 6.57
N SER A 159 7.90 -25.25 5.95
CA SER A 159 7.90 -25.40 4.52
C SER A 159 6.58 -24.90 3.90
N LEU A 160 6.68 -24.24 2.74
CA LEU A 160 5.54 -23.73 2.00
C LEU A 160 5.68 -24.10 0.51
N SER A 161 4.72 -24.85 -0.02
CA SER A 161 4.73 -25.21 -1.43
C SER A 161 4.39 -23.98 -2.31
N ARG A 162 4.84 -24.00 -3.57
CA ARG A 162 4.52 -22.94 -4.54
C ARG A 162 3.02 -22.75 -4.70
N GLN A 163 2.28 -23.84 -4.80
CA GLN A 163 0.82 -23.83 -4.97
C GLN A 163 0.13 -23.17 -3.77
N ASN A 164 0.54 -23.53 -2.56
CA ASN A 164 0.01 -22.96 -1.32
C ASN A 164 0.37 -21.47 -1.19
N ALA A 165 1.57 -21.06 -1.61
CA ALA A 165 1.95 -19.65 -1.65
C ALA A 165 1.09 -18.85 -2.64
N GLU A 166 0.83 -19.37 -3.85
CA GLU A 166 -0.05 -18.75 -4.83
C GLU A 166 -1.49 -18.63 -4.28
N GLN A 167 -2.00 -19.65 -3.59
CA GLN A 167 -3.31 -19.65 -2.95
C GLN A 167 -3.42 -18.56 -1.87
N ILE A 168 -2.45 -18.46 -0.98
CA ILE A 168 -2.41 -17.41 0.06
C ILE A 168 -2.38 -16.03 -0.60
N ALA A 169 -1.53 -15.82 -1.62
CA ALA A 169 -1.44 -14.54 -2.33
C ALA A 169 -2.78 -14.13 -2.96
N GLN A 170 -3.52 -15.07 -3.53
CA GLN A 170 -4.86 -14.83 -4.09
C GLN A 170 -5.90 -14.52 -3.02
N LEU A 171 -5.93 -15.28 -1.92
CA LEU A 171 -6.85 -15.06 -0.80
C LEU A 171 -6.63 -13.69 -0.13
N CYS A 172 -5.38 -13.22 -0.11
CA CYS A 172 -4.99 -11.93 0.44
C CYS A 172 -5.00 -10.79 -0.60
N LEU A 173 -5.47 -11.01 -1.84
CA LEU A 173 -5.47 -10.01 -2.93
C LEU A 173 -4.09 -9.38 -3.20
N CYS A 174 -3.03 -10.14 -3.01
CA CYS A 174 -1.65 -9.69 -3.11
C CYS A 174 -1.28 -8.55 -2.13
N ASP A 175 -2.07 -8.29 -1.09
CA ASP A 175 -1.72 -7.38 -0.02
C ASP A 175 -0.56 -7.95 0.79
N THR A 176 0.59 -7.30 0.69
CA THR A 176 1.84 -7.79 1.30
C THR A 176 1.85 -7.69 2.83
N MET A 177 1.11 -6.75 3.44
CA MET A 177 0.94 -6.69 4.89
C MET A 177 0.09 -7.86 5.39
N ARG A 178 -1.05 -8.07 4.76
CA ARG A 178 -1.96 -9.17 5.09
C ARG A 178 -1.29 -10.51 4.90
N ILE A 179 -0.64 -10.74 3.76
CA ILE A 179 0.16 -11.95 3.51
C ILE A 179 1.17 -12.18 4.63
N GLY A 180 1.84 -11.12 5.07
CA GLY A 180 2.78 -11.21 6.17
C GLY A 180 2.16 -11.72 7.46
N ASN A 181 1.02 -11.18 7.86
CA ASN A 181 0.29 -11.57 9.07
C ASN A 181 -0.27 -13.00 8.96
N GLU A 182 -0.84 -13.35 7.80
CA GLU A 182 -1.36 -14.70 7.56
C GLU A 182 -0.25 -15.76 7.57
N LEU A 183 0.92 -15.45 6.99
CA LEU A 183 2.07 -16.35 7.06
C LEU A 183 2.58 -16.56 8.48
N ASP A 184 2.67 -15.51 9.29
CA ASP A 184 3.10 -15.63 10.68
C ASP A 184 2.14 -16.51 11.49
N LYS A 185 0.83 -16.35 11.27
CA LYS A 185 -0.22 -17.19 11.87
C LYS A 185 -0.12 -18.64 11.41
N LEU A 186 0.07 -18.88 10.10
CA LEU A 186 0.20 -20.22 9.54
C LEU A 186 1.49 -20.92 10.00
N CYS A 187 2.61 -20.19 10.09
CA CYS A 187 3.85 -20.73 10.63
C CYS A 187 3.72 -21.09 12.12
N ALA A 188 3.03 -20.26 12.90
CA ALA A 188 2.76 -20.55 14.32
C ALA A 188 1.88 -21.80 14.48
N TYR A 189 0.91 -22.00 13.60
CA TYR A 189 0.04 -23.19 13.62
C TYR A 189 0.78 -24.46 13.17
N ALA A 190 1.66 -24.34 12.16
CA ALA A 190 2.39 -25.49 11.60
C ALA A 190 3.54 -25.98 12.52
N GLU A 191 3.95 -25.19 13.52
CA GLU A 191 4.99 -25.55 14.54
C GLU A 191 6.28 -26.10 13.93
N GLY A 192 6.68 -25.65 12.75
CA GLY A 192 7.89 -26.08 12.06
C GLY A 192 7.66 -27.11 10.95
N ASP A 193 6.43 -27.54 10.74
CA ASP A 193 6.03 -28.47 9.68
C ASP A 193 5.64 -27.75 8.37
N GLU A 194 5.03 -28.50 7.44
CA GLU A 194 4.51 -27.97 6.19
C GLU A 194 3.21 -27.18 6.41
N ILE A 195 3.12 -25.99 5.81
CA ILE A 195 1.88 -25.23 5.71
C ILE A 195 0.99 -25.88 4.65
N THR A 196 -0.01 -26.64 5.11
CA THR A 196 -0.92 -27.41 4.25
C THR A 196 -2.05 -26.56 3.66
N GLY A 197 -2.65 -27.02 2.55
CA GLY A 197 -3.84 -26.38 1.98
C GLY A 197 -5.06 -26.41 2.91
N GLU A 198 -5.16 -27.41 3.80
CA GLU A 198 -6.20 -27.47 4.84
C GLU A 198 -6.03 -26.37 5.87
N ALA A 199 -4.81 -26.19 6.38
CA ALA A 199 -4.50 -25.10 7.32
C ALA A 199 -4.80 -23.72 6.71
N ILE A 200 -4.44 -23.52 5.43
CA ILE A 200 -4.75 -22.29 4.69
C ILE A 200 -6.27 -22.06 4.63
N SER A 201 -7.03 -23.09 4.26
CA SER A 201 -8.49 -22.99 4.13
C SER A 201 -9.19 -22.72 5.45
N MET A 202 -8.62 -23.21 6.55
CA MET A 202 -9.15 -23.04 7.91
C MET A 202 -8.79 -21.70 8.52
N LEU A 203 -7.56 -21.22 8.32
CA LEU A 203 -7.01 -20.08 9.04
C LEU A 203 -6.99 -18.77 8.25
N VAL A 204 -6.79 -18.84 6.92
CA VAL A 204 -6.75 -17.62 6.09
C VAL A 204 -8.18 -17.18 5.78
N ALA A 205 -8.62 -16.14 6.46
CA ALA A 205 -9.93 -15.56 6.18
C ALA A 205 -9.97 -15.03 4.74
N ARG A 206 -11.03 -15.39 4.01
CA ARG A 206 -11.34 -14.71 2.74
C ARG A 206 -11.71 -13.27 3.05
N GLU A 207 -11.30 -12.36 2.18
CA GLU A 207 -11.70 -10.97 2.37
C GLU A 207 -13.21 -10.84 2.21
N ASP A 208 -13.86 -10.16 3.17
CA ASP A 208 -15.32 -9.99 3.19
C ASP A 208 -15.83 -9.27 1.93
N SER A 209 -15.01 -8.38 1.36
CA SER A 209 -15.28 -7.73 0.09
C SER A 209 -15.44 -8.73 -1.07
N LEU A 210 -14.60 -9.80 -1.13
CA LEU A 210 -14.74 -10.85 -2.16
C LEU A 210 -16.04 -11.61 -2.04
N ASN A 211 -16.50 -11.87 -0.83
CA ASN A 211 -17.75 -12.56 -0.59
C ASN A 211 -18.96 -11.67 -0.91
N ALA A 212 -18.90 -10.36 -0.60
CA ALA A 212 -19.92 -9.40 -0.98
C ALA A 212 -20.02 -9.22 -2.50
N PHE A 213 -18.89 -9.16 -3.22
CA PHE A 213 -18.86 -9.15 -4.68
C PHE A 213 -19.32 -10.47 -5.31
N ALA A 214 -19.04 -11.61 -4.66
CA ALA A 214 -19.55 -12.90 -5.11
C ALA A 214 -21.09 -12.97 -4.99
N LEU A 215 -21.63 -12.47 -3.87
CA LEU A 215 -23.07 -12.33 -3.66
C LEU A 215 -23.67 -11.40 -4.73
N ALA A 216 -23.13 -10.22 -4.93
CA ALA A 216 -23.61 -9.26 -5.94
C ALA A 216 -23.62 -9.87 -7.35
N ARG A 217 -22.55 -10.58 -7.75
CA ARG A 217 -22.48 -11.31 -9.01
C ARG A 217 -23.52 -12.41 -9.14
N ALA A 218 -23.72 -13.22 -8.09
CA ALA A 218 -24.72 -14.29 -8.11
C ALA A 218 -26.13 -13.72 -8.25
N VAL A 219 -26.44 -12.62 -7.57
CA VAL A 219 -27.73 -11.92 -7.66
C VAL A 219 -27.96 -11.33 -9.07
N THR A 220 -26.96 -10.64 -9.62
CA THR A 220 -27.04 -10.05 -10.97
C THR A 220 -27.13 -11.11 -12.07
N ALA A 221 -26.48 -12.26 -11.89
CA ALA A 221 -26.56 -13.44 -12.75
C ALA A 221 -27.88 -14.25 -12.57
N ARG A 222 -28.75 -13.85 -11.64
CA ARG A 222 -29.98 -14.57 -11.25
C ARG A 222 -29.75 -16.02 -10.82
N ASN A 223 -28.56 -16.30 -10.26
CA ASN A 223 -28.22 -17.61 -9.73
C ASN A 223 -28.58 -17.64 -8.23
N GLY A 224 -29.84 -17.99 -7.94
CA GLY A 224 -30.37 -18.00 -6.57
C GLY A 224 -29.62 -18.95 -5.64
N ARG A 225 -29.16 -20.11 -6.13
CA ARG A 225 -28.41 -21.08 -5.33
C ARG A 225 -27.06 -20.48 -4.89
N ALA A 226 -26.28 -19.96 -5.83
CA ALA A 226 -24.99 -19.35 -5.52
C ALA A 226 -25.14 -18.10 -4.64
N ALA A 227 -26.25 -17.35 -4.79
CA ALA A 227 -26.55 -16.19 -3.95
C ALA A 227 -26.82 -16.60 -2.51
N MET A 228 -27.58 -17.66 -2.28
CA MET A 228 -27.86 -18.19 -0.92
C MET A 228 -26.60 -18.76 -0.28
N GLU A 229 -25.78 -19.52 -1.02
CA GLU A 229 -24.49 -20.04 -0.53
C GLU A 229 -23.55 -18.89 -0.11
N ALA A 230 -23.45 -17.83 -0.93
CA ALA A 230 -22.65 -16.66 -0.59
C ALA A 230 -23.20 -15.89 0.63
N LEU A 231 -24.53 -15.78 0.75
CA LEU A 231 -25.18 -15.13 1.87
C LEU A 231 -24.97 -15.91 3.19
N ASP A 232 -25.03 -17.24 3.15
CA ASP A 232 -24.77 -18.08 4.32
C ASP A 232 -23.34 -17.89 4.84
N ILE A 233 -22.35 -17.83 3.94
CA ILE A 233 -20.96 -17.57 4.30
C ILE A 233 -20.82 -16.20 4.96
N LEU A 234 -21.44 -15.16 4.36
CA LEU A 234 -21.39 -13.79 4.85
C LEU A 234 -22.11 -13.61 6.20
N SER A 235 -23.21 -14.33 6.43
CA SER A 235 -23.95 -14.28 7.70
C SER A 235 -23.15 -14.86 8.88
N GLN A 236 -22.31 -15.86 8.62
CA GLN A 236 -21.41 -16.43 9.63
C GLN A 236 -20.26 -15.50 10.01
N GLN A 237 -19.88 -14.55 9.16
CA GLN A 237 -18.76 -13.64 9.33
C GLN A 237 -19.10 -12.35 10.07
N ARG A 238 -20.30 -12.19 10.62
CA ARG A 238 -20.80 -10.97 11.29
C ARG A 238 -20.72 -9.70 10.45
N ASN A 239 -20.87 -9.83 9.13
CA ASN A 239 -20.89 -8.68 8.23
C ASN A 239 -22.11 -7.80 8.48
N GLU A 240 -21.92 -6.49 8.43
CA GLU A 240 -23.04 -5.55 8.56
C GLU A 240 -23.96 -5.64 7.33
N PRO A 241 -25.28 -5.85 7.51
CA PRO A 241 -26.24 -5.95 6.42
C PRO A 241 -26.19 -4.76 5.45
N VAL A 242 -25.86 -3.57 5.97
CA VAL A 242 -25.74 -2.33 5.18
C VAL A 242 -24.60 -2.43 4.16
N MET A 243 -23.46 -3.05 4.53
CA MET A 243 -22.33 -3.25 3.64
C MET A 243 -22.69 -4.21 2.48
N LEU A 244 -23.42 -5.28 2.78
CA LEU A 244 -23.88 -6.23 1.77
C LEU A 244 -24.88 -5.58 0.80
N LEU A 245 -25.81 -4.81 1.33
CA LEU A 245 -26.78 -4.07 0.51
C LEU A 245 -26.08 -3.04 -0.38
N SER A 246 -25.06 -2.34 0.15
CA SER A 246 -24.26 -1.39 -0.60
C SER A 246 -23.53 -2.05 -1.78
N ALA A 247 -22.91 -3.22 -1.56
CA ALA A 247 -22.20 -3.97 -2.61
C ALA A 247 -23.16 -4.41 -3.74
N ILE A 248 -24.35 -4.92 -3.38
CA ILE A 248 -25.38 -5.32 -4.34
C ILE A 248 -25.86 -4.09 -5.11
N THR A 249 -26.17 -3.00 -4.42
CA THR A 249 -26.66 -1.74 -5.03
C THR A 249 -25.64 -1.19 -6.02
N SER A 250 -24.36 -1.16 -5.66
CA SER A 250 -23.27 -0.72 -6.55
C SER A 250 -23.21 -1.56 -7.82
N ALA A 251 -23.30 -2.89 -7.70
CA ALA A 251 -23.27 -3.78 -8.86
C ALA A 251 -24.46 -3.52 -9.83
N PHE A 252 -25.67 -3.26 -9.29
CA PHE A 252 -26.82 -2.92 -10.12
C PHE A 252 -26.69 -1.53 -10.75
N LEU A 253 -26.14 -0.56 -10.02
CA LEU A 253 -25.90 0.78 -10.57
C LEU A 253 -24.91 0.73 -11.74
N ASP A 254 -23.86 -0.09 -11.63
CA ASP A 254 -22.88 -0.23 -12.71
C ASP A 254 -23.49 -0.90 -13.95
N LEU A 255 -24.32 -1.92 -13.76
CA LEU A 255 -25.08 -2.51 -14.86
C LEU A 255 -26.05 -1.50 -15.51
N TYR A 256 -26.70 -0.67 -14.70
CA TYR A 256 -27.59 0.39 -15.20
C TYR A 256 -26.81 1.43 -16.01
N ARG A 257 -25.65 1.90 -15.50
CA ARG A 257 -24.77 2.86 -16.18
C ARG A 257 -24.32 2.34 -17.55
N VAL A 258 -23.85 1.08 -17.59
CA VAL A 258 -23.43 0.44 -18.85
C VAL A 258 -24.60 0.33 -19.84
N LYS A 259 -25.78 -0.08 -19.38
CA LYS A 259 -26.96 -0.15 -20.22
C LYS A 259 -27.45 1.22 -20.73
N ALA A 260 -27.38 2.24 -19.87
CA ALA A 260 -27.72 3.62 -20.26
C ALA A 260 -26.71 4.15 -21.29
N ALA A 261 -25.43 3.89 -21.16
CA ALA A 261 -24.41 4.25 -22.15
C ALA A 261 -24.67 3.56 -23.51
N GLN A 262 -24.98 2.26 -23.52
CA GLN A 262 -25.32 1.51 -24.70
C GLN A 262 -26.57 2.06 -25.38
N ALA A 263 -27.61 2.39 -24.60
CA ALA A 263 -28.85 2.99 -25.14
C ALA A 263 -28.61 4.39 -25.75
N ALA A 264 -27.63 5.12 -25.23
CA ALA A 264 -27.16 6.41 -25.75
C ALA A 264 -26.17 6.29 -26.94
N GLY A 265 -25.86 5.07 -27.40
CA GLY A 265 -24.91 4.83 -28.48
C GLY A 265 -23.45 5.04 -28.09
N LYS A 266 -23.15 5.12 -26.79
CA LYS A 266 -21.78 5.25 -26.26
C LYS A 266 -21.18 3.88 -25.94
N HIS A 267 -19.87 3.73 -26.14
CA HIS A 267 -19.14 2.52 -25.74
C HIS A 267 -19.02 2.47 -24.22
N HIS A 268 -19.01 1.25 -23.64
CA HIS A 268 -18.95 1.05 -22.18
C HIS A 268 -17.69 1.66 -21.53
N GLU A 269 -16.59 1.82 -22.27
CA GLU A 269 -15.36 2.47 -21.79
C GLU A 269 -15.57 3.94 -21.38
N HIS A 270 -16.51 4.66 -22.01
CA HIS A 270 -16.83 6.03 -21.61
C HIS A 270 -17.49 6.14 -20.23
N VAL A 271 -18.06 5.04 -19.72
CA VAL A 271 -18.60 5.01 -18.35
C VAL A 271 -17.49 5.18 -17.31
N LEU A 272 -16.27 4.70 -17.60
CA LEU A 272 -15.10 4.86 -16.72
C LEU A 272 -14.54 6.28 -16.70
N GLU A 273 -14.82 7.08 -17.75
CA GLU A 273 -14.41 8.48 -17.83
C GLU A 273 -15.37 9.40 -17.06
N ASP A 274 -16.69 9.06 -17.09
CA ASP A 274 -17.74 9.87 -16.47
C ASP A 274 -17.94 9.58 -14.98
N PHE A 275 -17.51 8.40 -14.49
CA PHE A 275 -17.68 7.98 -13.11
C PHE A 275 -16.33 7.51 -12.52
N SER A 276 -16.00 8.01 -11.32
CA SER A 276 -14.86 7.52 -10.54
C SER A 276 -15.21 6.19 -9.85
N TYR A 277 -14.41 5.18 -10.11
CA TYR A 277 -14.53 3.83 -9.53
C TYR A 277 -13.40 3.59 -8.53
#